data_7e034ae414069ee34c48cf96d8b30cba
#
_entry.id   7e034ae414069ee34c48cf96d8b30cba
#
_cell.length_a   1.000
_cell.length_b   1.000
_cell.length_c   1.000
_cell.angle_alpha   90.00
_cell.angle_beta   90.00
_cell.angle_gamma   90.00
#
_symmetry.space_group_name_H-M   'P 1'
#
loop_
_entity.id
_entity.type
_entity.pdbx_description
1 polymer ?
#
loop_
_entity_poly.entity_id
_entity_poly.type
_entity_poly.pdbx_seq_one_letter_code
_entity_poly.pdbx_strand_id
1 'polypeptide(L)'
;KSINSTSLIYFTIMSDILTLTLKKYWGFDFFRPLQKDIIKSVLDGHDTLGLMPTGGGKSITFQVPGMILEGLTLVITPLISLMKDQVDNLKRHNIRAVYFHAGMTHREATTAWDKLINSKCKFLYVSPERLSSERFCNELKSLNIRLIVIDEAHCISQWGYDFRPSYLNIKKIRKIIPNAPFLALTATATPEVVTDIC
;
A
#
# COMPACT_ATOMS: atom_id res chain seq x y z
N LYS A 1 11.17 30.87 -10.51
CA LYS A 1 11.86 30.39 -9.29
C LYS A 1 12.99 29.49 -9.74
N SER A 2 14.26 29.88 -9.51
CA SER A 2 15.42 29.08 -9.84
C SER A 2 15.42 27.79 -9.02
N ILE A 3 15.41 26.66 -9.69
CA ILE A 3 15.57 25.35 -9.06
C ILE A 3 17.01 25.29 -8.55
N ASN A 4 17.18 25.09 -7.25
CA ASN A 4 18.48 25.02 -6.61
C ASN A 4 19.22 23.74 -7.09
N SER A 5 20.51 23.81 -7.37
CA SER A 5 21.31 22.68 -7.89
C SER A 5 21.21 21.43 -7.01
N THR A 6 21.12 21.60 -5.70
CA THR A 6 20.90 20.48 -4.73
C THR A 6 19.55 19.78 -4.97
N SER A 7 18.49 20.53 -5.27
CA SER A 7 17.17 19.99 -5.59
C SER A 7 17.17 19.21 -6.91
N LEU A 8 17.92 19.67 -7.90
CA LEU A 8 18.05 18.99 -9.20
C LEU A 8 18.81 17.65 -9.06
N ILE A 9 19.89 17.64 -8.30
CA ILE A 9 20.67 16.41 -8.01
C ILE A 9 19.81 15.39 -7.26
N TYR A 10 19.09 15.79 -6.21
CA TYR A 10 18.18 14.94 -5.47
C TYR A 10 17.10 14.33 -6.37
N PHE A 11 16.53 15.15 -7.25
CA PHE A 11 15.48 14.72 -8.19
C PHE A 11 16.00 13.70 -9.22
N THR A 12 17.23 13.87 -9.68
CA THR A 12 17.88 12.92 -10.62
C THR A 12 18.20 11.62 -9.92
N ILE A 13 18.82 11.62 -8.75
CA ILE A 13 19.17 10.42 -7.98
C ILE A 13 17.90 9.63 -7.61
N MET A 14 16.84 10.31 -7.16
CA MET A 14 15.58 9.64 -6.83
C MET A 14 14.95 9.01 -8.07
N SER A 15 14.96 9.69 -9.21
CA SER A 15 14.46 9.15 -10.48
C SER A 15 15.18 7.87 -10.89
N ASP A 16 16.50 7.83 -10.72
CA ASP A 16 17.33 6.68 -11.07
C ASP A 16 17.04 5.49 -10.12
N ILE A 17 16.93 5.75 -8.83
CA ILE A 17 16.58 4.70 -7.82
C ILE A 17 15.23 4.08 -8.15
N LEU A 18 14.20 4.88 -8.52
CA LEU A 18 12.88 4.38 -8.88
C LEU A 18 12.96 3.44 -10.08
N THR A 19 13.64 3.88 -11.16
CA THR A 19 13.74 3.10 -12.40
C THR A 19 14.58 1.84 -12.19
N LEU A 20 15.67 1.92 -11.44
CA LEU A 20 16.50 0.77 -11.10
C LEU A 20 15.71 -0.25 -10.26
N THR A 21 14.92 0.20 -9.30
CA THR A 21 14.07 -0.67 -8.47
C THR A 21 13.00 -1.36 -9.32
N LEU A 22 12.32 -0.62 -10.20
CA LEU A 22 11.33 -1.16 -11.12
C LEU A 22 11.94 -2.24 -12.01
N LYS A 23 13.08 -1.96 -12.63
CA LYS A 23 13.80 -2.90 -13.51
C LYS A 23 14.27 -4.14 -12.74
N LYS A 24 14.88 -3.94 -11.57
CA LYS A 24 15.42 -5.02 -10.75
C LYS A 24 14.38 -6.05 -10.33
N TYR A 25 13.20 -5.59 -9.90
CA TYR A 25 12.20 -6.48 -9.29
C TYR A 25 11.11 -6.91 -10.28
N TRP A 26 10.74 -6.06 -11.24
CA TRP A 26 9.62 -6.35 -12.18
C TRP A 26 10.05 -6.45 -13.64
N GLY A 27 11.30 -6.12 -13.96
CA GLY A 27 11.84 -6.22 -15.33
C GLY A 27 11.34 -5.13 -16.28
N PHE A 28 10.69 -4.08 -15.79
CA PHE A 28 10.20 -2.97 -16.61
C PHE A 28 11.24 -1.86 -16.70
N ASP A 29 11.44 -1.32 -17.90
CA ASP A 29 12.37 -0.20 -18.12
C ASP A 29 11.72 1.17 -17.87
N PHE A 30 10.39 1.27 -17.95
CA PHE A 30 9.66 2.52 -17.87
C PHE A 30 8.41 2.39 -17.00
N PHE A 31 8.09 3.48 -16.28
CA PHE A 31 6.81 3.62 -15.61
C PHE A 31 5.72 3.97 -16.62
N ARG A 32 4.51 3.48 -16.39
CA ARG A 32 3.32 3.94 -17.11
C ARG A 32 2.93 5.35 -16.65
N PRO A 33 2.13 6.08 -17.44
CA PRO A 33 1.61 7.40 -17.03
C PRO A 33 1.04 7.37 -15.60
N LEU A 34 1.21 8.45 -14.84
CA LEU A 34 0.82 8.67 -13.45
C LEU A 34 1.57 7.83 -12.40
N GLN A 35 2.13 6.65 -12.73
CA GLN A 35 2.79 5.82 -11.71
C GLN A 35 3.91 6.56 -10.99
N LYS A 36 4.78 7.24 -11.75
CA LYS A 36 5.95 7.94 -11.19
C LYS A 36 5.54 9.12 -10.31
N ASP A 37 4.47 9.83 -10.67
CA ASP A 37 3.98 10.98 -9.91
C ASP A 37 3.36 10.53 -8.59
N ILE A 38 2.55 9.46 -8.60
CA ILE A 38 1.98 8.84 -7.39
C ILE A 38 3.11 8.37 -6.47
N ILE A 39 4.11 7.67 -7.00
CA ILE A 39 5.25 7.15 -6.22
C ILE A 39 6.01 8.30 -5.56
N LYS A 40 6.29 9.37 -6.28
CA LYS A 40 6.99 10.54 -5.74
C LYS A 40 6.19 11.20 -4.62
N SER A 41 4.89 11.45 -4.83
CA SER A 41 4.02 12.03 -3.82
C SER A 41 4.06 11.26 -2.51
N VAL A 42 4.02 9.93 -2.59
CA VAL A 42 4.08 9.03 -1.43
C VAL A 42 5.46 9.06 -0.76
N LEU A 43 6.56 9.07 -1.53
CA LEU A 43 7.91 9.12 -0.99
C LEU A 43 8.23 10.48 -0.35
N ASP A 44 7.60 11.55 -0.83
CA ASP A 44 7.65 12.88 -0.22
C ASP A 44 6.80 12.99 1.06
N GLY A 45 6.11 11.90 1.44
CA GLY A 45 5.32 11.80 2.67
C GLY A 45 3.90 12.35 2.56
N HIS A 46 3.38 12.58 1.35
CA HIS A 46 2.04 13.10 1.15
C HIS A 46 1.00 11.98 1.09
N ASP A 47 -0.15 12.22 1.73
CA ASP A 47 -1.35 11.43 1.49
C ASP A 47 -1.77 11.61 0.03
N THR A 48 -2.01 10.51 -0.66
CA THR A 48 -2.17 10.52 -2.11
C THR A 48 -3.38 9.70 -2.53
N LEU A 49 -4.21 10.27 -3.40
CA LEU A 49 -5.29 9.53 -4.10
C LEU A 49 -4.83 9.24 -5.53
N GLY A 50 -4.69 7.96 -5.87
CA GLY A 50 -4.34 7.49 -7.21
C GLY A 50 -5.57 6.97 -7.96
N LEU A 51 -6.06 7.72 -8.95
CA LEU A 51 -7.10 7.29 -9.88
C LEU A 51 -6.44 6.63 -11.07
N MET A 52 -6.52 5.31 -11.15
CA MET A 52 -5.89 4.53 -12.21
C MET A 52 -6.82 3.43 -12.71
N PRO A 53 -6.96 3.26 -14.03
CA PRO A 53 -7.85 2.24 -14.59
C PRO A 53 -7.43 0.82 -14.17
N THR A 54 -8.37 -0.12 -14.26
CA THR A 54 -8.07 -1.54 -14.11
C THR A 54 -7.03 -1.95 -15.15
N GLY A 55 -6.03 -2.71 -14.76
CA GLY A 55 -4.89 -3.04 -15.63
C GLY A 55 -3.85 -1.91 -15.80
N GLY A 56 -4.07 -0.73 -15.23
CA GLY A 56 -3.15 0.41 -15.26
C GLY A 56 -1.85 0.24 -14.48
N GLY A 57 -1.68 -0.89 -13.77
CA GLY A 57 -0.49 -1.17 -12.97
C GLY A 57 -0.51 -0.50 -11.61
N LYS A 58 -1.68 -0.38 -10.96
CA LYS A 58 -1.84 0.17 -9.60
C LYS A 58 -0.84 -0.41 -8.60
N SER A 59 -0.58 -1.72 -8.64
CA SER A 59 0.32 -2.38 -7.69
C SER A 59 1.74 -1.81 -7.70
N ILE A 60 2.26 -1.42 -8.85
CA ILE A 60 3.60 -0.82 -8.98
C ILE A 60 3.71 0.48 -8.19
N THR A 61 2.62 1.25 -8.07
CA THR A 61 2.63 2.56 -7.40
C THR A 61 2.88 2.46 -5.89
N PHE A 62 2.64 1.31 -5.28
CA PHE A 62 2.98 1.08 -3.87
C PHE A 62 4.09 0.04 -3.68
N GLN A 63 4.26 -0.89 -4.62
CA GLN A 63 5.30 -1.92 -4.50
C GLN A 63 6.70 -1.32 -4.67
N VAL A 64 6.89 -0.41 -5.63
CA VAL A 64 8.19 0.27 -5.81
C VAL A 64 8.57 1.12 -4.59
N PRO A 65 7.77 2.06 -4.09
CA PRO A 65 8.13 2.80 -2.89
C PRO A 65 8.26 1.89 -1.66
N GLY A 66 7.44 0.84 -1.53
CA GLY A 66 7.55 -0.13 -0.45
C GLY A 66 8.88 -0.89 -0.43
N MET A 67 9.52 -1.08 -1.58
CA MET A 67 10.87 -1.67 -1.64
C MET A 67 11.97 -0.68 -1.24
N ILE A 68 11.76 0.60 -1.49
CA ILE A 68 12.72 1.69 -1.20
C ILE A 68 12.66 2.09 0.28
N LEU A 69 11.45 2.21 0.83
CA LEU A 69 11.25 2.62 2.22
C LEU A 69 11.84 1.60 3.20
N GLU A 70 12.51 2.09 4.24
CA GLU A 70 13.01 1.26 5.34
C GLU A 70 11.90 0.94 6.33
N GLY A 71 11.16 -0.12 6.08
CA GLY A 71 10.04 -0.57 6.90
C GLY A 71 9.05 -1.41 6.11
N LEU A 72 7.85 -1.50 6.65
CA LEU A 72 6.76 -2.33 6.17
C LEU A 72 5.73 -1.46 5.44
N THR A 73 5.20 -1.97 4.34
CA THR A 73 4.02 -1.41 3.67
C THR A 73 2.79 -2.22 4.08
N LEU A 74 1.83 -1.56 4.71
CA LEU A 74 0.51 -2.12 5.05
C LEU A 74 -0.43 -1.91 3.87
N VAL A 75 -0.96 -3.00 3.30
CA VAL A 75 -1.90 -2.96 2.17
C VAL A 75 -3.26 -3.47 2.64
N ILE A 76 -4.27 -2.62 2.62
CA ILE A 76 -5.65 -2.97 2.95
C ILE A 76 -6.39 -3.22 1.65
N THR A 77 -6.89 -4.44 1.45
CA THR A 77 -7.57 -4.88 0.23
C THR A 77 -8.77 -5.76 0.55
N PRO A 78 -9.90 -5.64 -0.20
CA PRO A 78 -11.16 -6.29 0.19
C PRO A 78 -11.26 -7.75 -0.21
N LEU A 79 -10.48 -8.20 -1.18
CA LEU A 79 -10.61 -9.53 -1.78
C LEU A 79 -9.49 -10.46 -1.32
N ILE A 80 -9.85 -11.51 -0.57
CA ILE A 80 -8.89 -12.48 -0.04
C ILE A 80 -8.15 -13.22 -1.17
N SER A 81 -8.84 -13.56 -2.27
CA SER A 81 -8.22 -14.19 -3.43
C SER A 81 -7.14 -13.30 -4.04
N LEU A 82 -7.47 -12.02 -4.28
CA LEU A 82 -6.51 -11.04 -4.81
C LEU A 82 -5.31 -10.84 -3.86
N MET A 83 -5.56 -10.82 -2.55
CA MET A 83 -4.52 -10.72 -1.53
C MET A 83 -3.52 -11.88 -1.63
N LYS A 84 -4.02 -13.13 -1.76
CA LYS A 84 -3.19 -14.33 -1.95
C LYS A 84 -2.39 -14.25 -3.22
N ASP A 85 -3.02 -13.89 -4.33
CA ASP A 85 -2.37 -13.76 -5.64
C ASP A 85 -1.26 -12.70 -5.61
N GLN A 86 -1.50 -11.55 -4.97
CA GLN A 86 -0.50 -10.49 -4.79
C GLN A 86 0.71 -10.98 -3.97
N VAL A 87 0.47 -11.67 -2.86
CA VAL A 87 1.54 -12.23 -2.01
C VAL A 87 2.34 -13.28 -2.76
N ASP A 88 1.68 -14.17 -3.52
CA ASP A 88 2.37 -15.19 -4.30
C ASP A 88 3.14 -14.58 -5.49
N ASN A 89 2.62 -13.53 -6.10
CA ASN A 89 3.34 -12.77 -7.11
C ASN A 89 4.61 -12.13 -6.54
N LEU A 90 4.52 -11.46 -5.39
CA LEU A 90 5.69 -10.89 -4.71
C LEU A 90 6.75 -11.95 -4.37
N LYS A 91 6.34 -13.14 -3.95
CA LYS A 91 7.27 -14.26 -3.68
C LYS A 91 8.03 -14.68 -4.95
N ARG A 92 7.38 -14.69 -6.13
CA ARG A 92 8.05 -14.99 -7.42
C ARG A 92 9.15 -13.97 -7.74
N HIS A 93 9.00 -12.75 -7.25
CA HIS A 93 10.01 -11.68 -7.35
C HIS A 93 11.00 -11.68 -6.17
N ASN A 94 11.05 -12.75 -5.34
CA ASN A 94 11.87 -12.85 -4.13
C ASN A 94 11.58 -11.76 -3.08
N ILE A 95 10.37 -11.22 -3.08
CA ILE A 95 9.91 -10.21 -2.12
C ILE A 95 9.06 -10.90 -1.06
N ARG A 96 9.44 -10.76 0.21
CA ARG A 96 8.71 -11.37 1.31
C ARG A 96 7.48 -10.55 1.68
N ALA A 97 6.35 -11.22 1.70
CA ALA A 97 5.07 -10.66 2.05
C ALA A 97 4.25 -11.68 2.85
N VAL A 98 3.35 -11.18 3.68
CA VAL A 98 2.37 -11.98 4.43
C VAL A 98 0.99 -11.36 4.31
N TYR A 99 -0.04 -12.12 4.64
CA TYR A 99 -1.41 -11.59 4.67
C TYR A 99 -2.16 -12.05 5.91
N PHE A 100 -3.17 -11.25 6.32
CA PHE A 100 -4.11 -11.55 7.38
C PHE A 100 -5.54 -11.23 6.92
N HIS A 101 -6.46 -12.17 7.14
CA HIS A 101 -7.88 -11.94 6.93
C HIS A 101 -8.71 -12.49 8.10
N ALA A 102 -9.98 -12.07 8.20
CA ALA A 102 -10.82 -12.41 9.34
C ALA A 102 -11.12 -13.92 9.47
N GLY A 103 -11.11 -14.65 8.33
CA GLY A 103 -11.36 -16.09 8.31
C GLY A 103 -10.17 -17.00 8.62
N MET A 104 -9.01 -16.46 9.03
CA MET A 104 -7.86 -17.28 9.41
C MET A 104 -8.07 -17.95 10.76
N THR A 105 -7.67 -19.22 10.84
CA THR A 105 -7.55 -19.92 12.10
C THR A 105 -6.45 -19.31 12.98
N HIS A 106 -6.50 -19.58 14.28
CA HIS A 106 -5.45 -19.11 15.20
C HIS A 106 -4.06 -19.59 14.78
N ARG A 107 -3.93 -20.84 14.35
CA ARG A 107 -2.65 -21.43 13.88
C ARG A 107 -2.10 -20.71 12.65
N GLU A 108 -2.95 -20.45 11.66
CA GLU A 108 -2.56 -19.71 10.45
C GLU A 108 -2.10 -18.29 10.80
N ALA A 109 -2.86 -17.58 11.65
CA ALA A 109 -2.52 -16.24 12.09
C ALA A 109 -1.19 -16.22 12.85
N THR A 110 -0.94 -17.17 13.77
CA THR A 110 0.33 -17.28 14.49
C THR A 110 1.50 -17.52 13.52
N THR A 111 1.35 -18.45 12.58
CA THR A 111 2.37 -18.74 11.58
C THR A 111 2.69 -17.50 10.68
N ALA A 112 1.65 -16.76 10.29
CA ALA A 112 1.82 -15.54 9.49
C ALA A 112 2.52 -14.45 10.31
N TRP A 113 2.21 -14.34 11.60
CA TRP A 113 2.84 -13.40 12.52
C TRP A 113 4.33 -13.71 12.73
N ASP A 114 4.66 -14.99 12.97
CA ASP A 114 6.05 -15.43 13.08
C ASP A 114 6.86 -15.11 11.82
N LYS A 115 6.29 -15.31 10.64
CA LYS A 115 6.91 -14.92 9.37
C LYS A 115 7.09 -13.41 9.27
N LEU A 116 6.09 -12.62 9.65
CA LEU A 116 6.15 -11.16 9.61
C LEU A 116 7.32 -10.62 10.44
N ILE A 117 7.45 -11.12 11.67
CA ILE A 117 8.47 -10.66 12.62
C ILE A 117 9.87 -11.15 12.23
N ASN A 118 10.00 -12.43 11.85
CA ASN A 118 11.31 -13.08 11.73
C ASN A 118 11.90 -13.06 10.30
N SER A 119 11.16 -12.62 9.28
CA SER A 119 11.60 -12.81 7.90
C SER A 119 11.80 -11.53 7.07
N LYS A 120 12.01 -10.37 7.68
CA LYS A 120 12.21 -9.10 6.95
C LYS A 120 11.17 -8.89 5.84
N CYS A 121 9.89 -9.06 6.16
CA CYS A 121 8.79 -8.79 5.23
C CYS A 121 8.78 -7.32 4.79
N LYS A 122 8.44 -7.09 3.53
CA LYS A 122 8.24 -5.75 2.96
C LYS A 122 6.76 -5.37 2.86
N PHE A 123 5.88 -6.36 2.75
CA PHE A 123 4.44 -6.12 2.56
C PHE A 123 3.62 -6.95 3.54
N LEU A 124 2.65 -6.29 4.15
CA LEU A 124 1.62 -6.88 5.00
C LEU A 124 0.25 -6.57 4.38
N TYR A 125 -0.39 -7.58 3.82
CA TYR A 125 -1.75 -7.47 3.29
C TYR A 125 -2.76 -7.78 4.38
N VAL A 126 -3.82 -6.97 4.48
CA VAL A 126 -4.83 -7.12 5.53
C VAL A 126 -6.23 -6.90 4.95
N SER A 127 -7.17 -7.78 5.28
CA SER A 127 -8.56 -7.51 4.97
C SER A 127 -9.13 -6.42 5.91
N PRO A 128 -10.03 -5.54 5.43
CA PRO A 128 -10.59 -4.47 6.26
C PRO A 128 -11.35 -5.00 7.50
N GLU A 129 -11.94 -6.19 7.42
CA GLU A 129 -12.61 -6.85 8.55
C GLU A 129 -11.62 -7.20 9.68
N ARG A 130 -10.38 -7.51 9.35
CA ARG A 130 -9.35 -7.82 10.36
C ARG A 130 -9.04 -6.63 11.25
N LEU A 131 -9.22 -5.41 10.74
CA LEU A 131 -9.02 -4.16 11.47
C LEU A 131 -10.09 -3.90 12.55
N SER A 132 -11.16 -4.68 12.61
CA SER A 132 -12.11 -4.64 13.73
C SER A 132 -11.53 -5.22 15.02
N SER A 133 -10.51 -6.08 14.93
CA SER A 133 -9.84 -6.68 16.09
C SER A 133 -8.89 -5.67 16.77
N GLU A 134 -9.25 -5.25 17.98
CA GLU A 134 -8.40 -4.34 18.77
C GLU A 134 -7.03 -4.95 19.07
N ARG A 135 -6.98 -6.25 19.36
CA ARG A 135 -5.72 -6.97 19.56
C ARG A 135 -4.82 -6.82 18.33
N PHE A 136 -5.34 -7.10 17.14
CA PHE A 136 -4.57 -6.97 15.90
C PHE A 136 -4.11 -5.52 15.66
N CYS A 137 -4.98 -4.55 15.89
CA CYS A 137 -4.62 -3.13 15.79
C CYS A 137 -3.51 -2.73 16.78
N ASN A 138 -3.52 -3.27 17.99
CA ASN A 138 -2.46 -3.03 18.97
C ASN A 138 -1.13 -3.69 18.56
N GLU A 139 -1.18 -4.88 17.97
CA GLU A 139 -0.01 -5.55 17.41
C GLU A 139 0.62 -4.73 16.25
N LEU A 140 -0.20 -4.08 15.42
CA LEU A 140 0.30 -3.19 14.34
C LEU A 140 1.13 -2.00 14.86
N LYS A 141 0.86 -1.50 16.07
CA LYS A 141 1.62 -0.37 16.66
C LYS A 141 3.10 -0.68 16.87
N SER A 142 3.44 -1.95 17.07
CA SER A 142 4.83 -2.38 17.29
C SER A 142 5.62 -2.52 15.99
N LEU A 143 4.97 -2.44 14.83
CA LEU A 143 5.59 -2.60 13.53
C LEU A 143 6.08 -1.26 12.97
N ASN A 144 7.23 -1.28 12.31
CA ASN A 144 7.75 -0.11 11.58
C ASN A 144 7.02 0.05 10.24
N ILE A 145 5.76 0.50 10.26
CA ILE A 145 4.97 0.74 9.05
C ILE A 145 5.30 2.13 8.50
N ARG A 146 5.71 2.18 7.24
CA ARG A 146 6.18 3.39 6.54
C ARG A 146 5.27 3.84 5.40
N LEU A 147 4.33 3.00 4.99
CA LEU A 147 3.35 3.31 3.97
C LEU A 147 2.07 2.53 4.25
N ILE A 148 0.93 3.18 4.13
CA ILE A 148 -0.40 2.56 4.22
C ILE A 148 -1.09 2.69 2.88
N VAL A 149 -1.49 1.57 2.31
CA VAL A 149 -2.18 1.50 1.02
C VAL A 149 -3.61 1.05 1.23
N ILE A 150 -4.54 1.77 0.64
CA ILE A 150 -5.96 1.42 0.61
C ILE A 150 -6.29 1.07 -0.84
N ASP A 151 -6.32 -0.22 -1.12
CA ASP A 151 -6.72 -0.71 -2.44
C ASP A 151 -8.25 -0.73 -2.54
N GLU A 152 -8.77 -0.52 -3.75
CA GLU A 152 -10.21 -0.36 -4.03
C GLU A 152 -10.88 0.66 -3.09
N ALA A 153 -10.25 1.83 -2.95
CA ALA A 153 -10.66 2.87 -1.99
C ALA A 153 -12.10 3.37 -2.17
N HIS A 154 -12.71 3.16 -3.34
CA HIS A 154 -14.13 3.45 -3.56
C HIS A 154 -15.07 2.69 -2.61
N CYS A 155 -14.60 1.57 -2.02
CA CYS A 155 -15.37 0.82 -1.02
C CYS A 155 -15.59 1.60 0.30
N ILE A 156 -14.92 2.74 0.52
CA ILE A 156 -15.13 3.61 1.69
C ILE A 156 -16.46 4.33 1.61
N SER A 157 -16.87 4.74 0.41
CA SER A 157 -18.00 5.61 0.18
C SER A 157 -19.32 4.85 0.00
N GLN A 158 -20.39 5.33 0.65
CA GLN A 158 -21.74 4.83 0.40
C GLN A 158 -22.24 5.16 -1.01
N TRP A 159 -21.65 6.13 -1.65
CA TRP A 159 -21.90 6.49 -3.04
C TRP A 159 -21.03 5.70 -4.02
N GLY A 160 -20.09 4.87 -3.48
CA GLY A 160 -19.26 3.99 -4.25
C GLY A 160 -20.01 2.76 -4.77
N TYR A 161 -19.54 2.21 -5.86
CA TYR A 161 -20.14 1.06 -6.52
C TYR A 161 -20.19 -0.22 -5.65
N ASP A 162 -19.26 -0.38 -4.71
CA ASP A 162 -19.14 -1.54 -3.82
C ASP A 162 -18.82 -1.08 -2.39
N PHE A 163 -19.76 -0.38 -1.77
CA PHE A 163 -19.61 0.07 -0.37
C PHE A 163 -19.42 -1.10 0.59
N ARG A 164 -18.40 -1.01 1.42
CA ARG A 164 -18.09 -2.01 2.46
C ARG A 164 -17.95 -1.36 3.83
N PRO A 165 -18.89 -1.61 4.76
CA PRO A 165 -18.83 -1.01 6.10
C PRO A 165 -17.51 -1.28 6.85
N SER A 166 -16.84 -2.40 6.56
CA SER A 166 -15.55 -2.76 7.15
C SER A 166 -14.42 -1.74 6.81
N TYR A 167 -14.53 -1.01 5.68
CA TYR A 167 -13.59 0.05 5.31
C TYR A 167 -13.61 1.23 6.28
N LEU A 168 -14.69 1.46 7.01
CA LEU A 168 -14.76 2.52 8.02
C LEU A 168 -13.75 2.29 9.17
N ASN A 169 -13.29 1.05 9.37
CA ASN A 169 -12.25 0.73 10.34
C ASN A 169 -10.87 1.32 9.96
N ILE A 170 -10.66 1.69 8.71
CA ILE A 170 -9.40 2.28 8.23
C ILE A 170 -9.10 3.60 8.96
N LYS A 171 -10.11 4.36 9.37
CA LYS A 171 -9.94 5.58 10.18
C LYS A 171 -9.17 5.32 11.49
N LYS A 172 -9.26 4.09 12.04
CA LYS A 172 -8.51 3.72 13.25
C LYS A 172 -7.02 3.65 12.97
N ILE A 173 -6.63 3.24 11.76
CA ILE A 173 -5.22 3.08 11.39
C ILE A 173 -4.49 4.41 11.37
N ARG A 174 -5.14 5.50 10.91
CA ARG A 174 -4.57 6.85 10.99
C ARG A 174 -4.20 7.24 12.43
N LYS A 175 -5.05 6.87 13.40
CA LYS A 175 -4.79 7.15 14.83
C LYS A 175 -3.66 6.28 15.40
N ILE A 176 -3.52 5.06 14.89
CA ILE A 176 -2.53 4.07 15.36
C ILE A 176 -1.15 4.36 14.76
N ILE A 177 -1.10 4.76 13.49
CA ILE A 177 0.10 4.98 12.70
C ILE A 177 0.02 6.38 12.05
N PRO A 178 0.18 7.46 12.84
CA PRO A 178 -0.08 8.82 12.35
C PRO A 178 0.95 9.33 11.34
N ASN A 179 2.16 8.79 11.36
CA ASN A 179 3.30 9.33 10.60
C ASN A 179 3.52 8.67 9.23
N ALA A 180 2.78 7.61 8.90
CA ALA A 180 2.90 6.98 7.59
C ALA A 180 1.93 7.64 6.61
N PRO A 181 2.37 7.98 5.38
CA PRO A 181 1.48 8.48 4.34
C PRO A 181 0.47 7.40 3.93
N PHE A 182 -0.72 7.85 3.51
CA PHE A 182 -1.75 7.01 2.94
C PHE A 182 -1.76 7.12 1.42
N LEU A 183 -1.79 5.98 0.76
CA LEU A 183 -2.03 5.88 -0.68
C LEU A 183 -3.38 5.19 -0.91
N ALA A 184 -4.38 5.94 -1.29
CA ALA A 184 -5.68 5.41 -1.69
C ALA A 184 -5.69 5.17 -3.20
N LEU A 185 -6.04 3.95 -3.62
CA LEU A 185 -6.05 3.53 -5.03
C LEU A 185 -7.46 3.06 -5.42
N THR A 186 -7.94 3.56 -6.53
CA THR A 186 -9.19 3.09 -7.13
C THR A 186 -9.19 3.27 -8.64
N ALA A 187 -10.00 2.46 -9.34
CA ALA A 187 -10.20 2.62 -10.78
C ALA A 187 -11.32 3.62 -11.09
N THR A 188 -12.26 3.81 -10.18
CA THR A 188 -13.44 4.62 -10.36
C THR A 188 -13.68 5.48 -9.13
N ALA A 189 -13.87 6.78 -9.32
CA ALA A 189 -14.34 7.67 -8.27
C ALA A 189 -15.14 8.80 -8.88
N THR A 190 -16.37 8.97 -8.41
CA THR A 190 -17.15 10.19 -8.64
C THR A 190 -16.65 11.29 -7.69
N PRO A 191 -16.99 12.58 -7.90
CA PRO A 191 -16.63 13.65 -6.98
C PRO A 191 -17.02 13.36 -5.52
N GLU A 192 -18.19 12.75 -5.31
CA GLU A 192 -18.68 12.37 -3.98
C GLU A 192 -17.78 11.32 -3.33
N VAL A 193 -17.38 10.29 -4.10
CA VAL A 193 -16.46 9.25 -3.64
C VAL A 193 -15.09 9.84 -3.27
N VAL A 194 -14.58 10.78 -4.08
CA VAL A 194 -13.32 11.49 -3.78
C VAL A 194 -13.44 12.23 -2.44
N THR A 195 -14.56 12.93 -2.22
CA THR A 195 -14.80 13.68 -0.98
C THR A 195 -14.81 12.76 0.26
N ASP A 196 -15.37 11.55 0.14
CA ASP A 196 -15.42 10.58 1.24
C ASP A 196 -14.06 9.93 1.54
N ILE A 197 -13.18 9.87 0.53
CA ILE A 197 -11.82 9.30 0.67
C ILE A 197 -10.86 10.31 1.31
N CYS A 198 -10.97 11.60 0.96
CA CYS A 198 -10.09 12.67 1.40
C CYS A 198 -10.50 13.27 2.74
#